data_03254bfc07560868165c9c63af42280e
#
_entry.id   03254bfc07560868165c9c63af42280e
#
_cell.length_a   1.000
_cell.length_b   1.000
_cell.length_c   1.000
_cell.angle_alpha   90.00
_cell.angle_beta   90.00
_cell.angle_gamma   90.00
#
_symmetry.space_group_name_H-M   'P 1'
#
loop_
_entity.id
_entity.type
_entity.pdbx_description
1 polymer ?
#
loop_
_entity_poly.entity_id
_entity_poly.type
_entity_poly.pdbx_seq_one_letter_code
_entity_poly.pdbx_strand_id
1 'polypeptide(L)'
;MKRRGLLLVVSGLLLSVLGAVLLSRGSEVTVCPANGYAYVGDVELVFAHEPASVAACFGEGCTPAPVVKSPDGRWLVPQSAPYLAPPVSVTSVYVDVVDAFRARVARALPIETESTGEHPDGPVCGGPFRFKPVHVP
;
A
#
# COMPACT_ATOMS: atom_id res chain seq x y z
N MET A 1 35.51 11.89 59.32
CA MET A 1 34.33 10.98 59.12
C MET A 1 33.18 11.61 58.34
N LYS A 2 32.90 12.92 58.41
CA LYS A 2 31.76 13.56 57.71
C LYS A 2 31.84 13.55 56.13
N ARG A 3 33.03 13.63 55.55
CA ARG A 3 33.19 13.68 54.08
C ARG A 3 32.89 12.36 53.36
N ARG A 4 33.13 11.20 53.99
CA ARG A 4 32.86 9.88 53.38
C ARG A 4 31.33 9.59 53.31
N GLY A 5 30.59 10.00 54.30
CA GLY A 5 29.12 9.87 54.30
C GLY A 5 28.44 10.72 53.22
N LEU A 6 28.97 11.92 52.98
CA LEU A 6 28.42 12.84 51.97
C LEU A 6 28.62 12.28 50.54
N LEU A 7 29.78 11.69 50.25
CA LEU A 7 30.09 11.09 48.97
C LEU A 7 29.18 9.87 48.63
N LEU A 8 28.89 9.04 49.64
CA LEU A 8 27.98 7.91 49.47
C LEU A 8 26.54 8.31 49.18
N VAL A 9 26.07 9.36 49.86
CA VAL A 9 24.72 9.87 49.64
C VAL A 9 24.57 10.49 48.23
N VAL A 10 25.54 11.26 47.78
CA VAL A 10 25.55 11.86 46.44
C VAL A 10 25.64 10.78 45.34
N SER A 11 26.47 9.74 45.50
CA SER A 11 26.53 8.63 44.56
C SER A 11 25.21 7.85 44.47
N GLY A 12 24.54 7.63 45.60
CA GLY A 12 23.25 6.94 45.62
C GLY A 12 22.16 7.73 44.91
N LEU A 13 22.11 9.06 45.09
CA LEU A 13 21.18 9.95 44.44
C LEU A 13 21.42 10.01 42.91
N LEU A 14 22.64 10.07 42.45
CA LEU A 14 22.99 10.06 41.02
C LEU A 14 22.59 8.75 40.34
N LEU A 15 22.82 7.62 41.00
CA LEU A 15 22.43 6.31 40.47
C LEU A 15 20.90 6.16 40.38
N SER A 16 20.15 6.65 41.36
CA SER A 16 18.68 6.60 41.35
C SER A 16 18.06 7.51 40.26
N VAL A 17 18.63 8.70 40.04
CA VAL A 17 18.17 9.61 38.98
C VAL A 17 18.49 9.02 37.60
N LEU A 18 19.69 8.43 37.41
CA LEU A 18 20.06 7.78 36.16
C LEU A 18 19.16 6.58 35.87
N GLY A 19 18.84 5.77 36.86
CA GLY A 19 17.91 4.65 36.76
C GLY A 19 16.49 5.11 36.38
N ALA A 20 16.00 6.17 36.98
CA ALA A 20 14.69 6.74 36.66
C ALA A 20 14.60 7.28 35.23
N VAL A 21 15.66 7.93 34.73
CA VAL A 21 15.73 8.43 33.35
C VAL A 21 15.79 7.29 32.32
N LEU A 22 16.47 6.18 32.65
CA LEU A 22 16.51 5.02 31.77
C LEU A 22 15.20 4.26 31.73
N LEU A 23 14.46 4.22 32.83
CA LEU A 23 13.13 3.59 32.90
C LEU A 23 12.04 4.44 32.28
N SER A 24 12.19 5.76 32.25
CA SER A 24 11.23 6.68 31.63
C SER A 24 11.39 6.83 30.11
N ARG A 25 12.32 6.13 29.47
CA ARG A 25 12.29 5.89 28.04
C ARG A 25 11.15 4.91 27.74
N GLY A 26 9.94 5.37 28.01
CA GLY A 26 8.71 4.66 27.69
C GLY A 26 8.73 4.29 26.22
N SER A 27 8.41 3.06 25.94
CA SER A 27 8.11 2.62 24.58
C SER A 27 7.05 3.59 24.04
N GLU A 28 7.41 4.42 23.07
CA GLU A 28 6.42 5.21 22.36
C GLU A 28 5.43 4.21 21.75
N VAL A 29 4.21 4.24 22.27
CA VAL A 29 3.13 3.42 21.73
C VAL A 29 2.77 4.04 20.37
N THR A 30 3.32 3.47 19.31
CA THR A 30 2.96 3.87 17.95
C THR A 30 1.55 3.39 17.68
N VAL A 31 0.64 4.33 17.47
CA VAL A 31 -0.76 4.04 17.11
C VAL A 31 -0.86 4.04 15.59
N CYS A 32 -1.10 2.86 15.02
CA CYS A 32 -1.30 2.73 13.58
C CYS A 32 -2.75 3.06 13.20
N PRO A 33 -3.00 3.62 12.00
CA PRO A 33 -4.35 3.91 11.52
C PRO A 33 -5.22 2.64 11.48
N ALA A 34 -6.37 2.69 12.11
CA ALA A 34 -7.30 1.55 12.15
C ALA A 34 -7.94 1.25 10.78
N ASN A 35 -8.00 2.23 9.89
CA ASN A 35 -8.61 2.13 8.57
C ASN A 35 -7.68 1.51 7.51
N GLY A 36 -6.43 1.21 7.88
CA GLY A 36 -5.40 0.78 6.92
C GLY A 36 -4.97 1.90 5.97
N TYR A 37 -4.32 1.51 4.88
CA TYR A 37 -3.79 2.45 3.88
C TYR A 37 -4.46 2.23 2.53
N ALA A 38 -4.61 3.31 1.77
CA ALA A 38 -5.20 3.28 0.43
C ALA A 38 -4.27 2.58 -0.58
N TYR A 39 -4.86 2.10 -1.67
CA TYR A 39 -4.10 1.68 -2.85
C TYR A 39 -3.62 2.92 -3.61
N VAL A 40 -2.39 2.85 -4.13
CA VAL A 40 -1.75 3.95 -4.86
C VAL A 40 -1.60 3.59 -6.32
N GLY A 41 -1.96 4.52 -7.19
CA GLY A 41 -1.83 4.40 -8.63
C GLY A 41 -2.96 3.58 -9.29
N ASP A 42 -2.89 3.52 -10.60
CA ASP A 42 -3.83 2.79 -11.44
C ASP A 42 -3.36 1.35 -11.68
N VAL A 43 -4.27 0.49 -12.13
CA VAL A 43 -3.91 -0.88 -12.53
C VAL A 43 -3.38 -0.85 -13.96
N GLU A 44 -2.12 -1.23 -14.15
CA GLU A 44 -1.51 -1.35 -15.46
C GLU A 44 -1.87 -2.70 -16.09
N LEU A 45 -2.36 -2.65 -17.34
CA LEU A 45 -2.58 -3.83 -18.17
C LEU A 45 -1.44 -3.98 -19.15
N VAL A 46 -0.82 -5.17 -19.15
CA VAL A 46 0.30 -5.51 -20.03
C VAL A 46 -0.15 -6.55 -21.05
N PHE A 47 0.00 -6.24 -22.32
CA PHE A 47 -0.39 -7.10 -23.42
C PHE A 47 0.84 -7.65 -24.16
N ALA A 48 0.75 -8.90 -24.63
CA ALA A 48 1.79 -9.49 -25.50
C ALA A 48 1.82 -8.82 -26.88
N HIS A 49 0.65 -8.38 -27.35
CA HIS A 49 0.47 -7.68 -28.62
C HIS A 49 -0.44 -6.47 -28.40
N GLU A 50 -0.18 -5.39 -29.13
CA GLU A 50 -0.97 -4.16 -29.02
C GLU A 50 -2.45 -4.42 -29.36
N PRO A 51 -3.39 -4.19 -28.44
CA PRO A 51 -4.81 -4.33 -28.69
C PRO A 51 -5.36 -3.16 -29.52
N ALA A 52 -6.42 -3.40 -30.27
CA ALA A 52 -7.14 -2.36 -30.99
C ALA A 52 -8.02 -1.52 -30.05
N SER A 53 -8.60 -2.14 -29.02
CA SER A 53 -9.35 -1.46 -27.99
C SER A 53 -9.35 -2.24 -26.68
N VAL A 54 -9.44 -1.52 -25.59
CA VAL A 54 -9.49 -2.05 -24.22
C VAL A 54 -10.63 -1.38 -23.48
N ALA A 55 -11.45 -2.18 -22.80
CA ALA A 55 -12.37 -1.70 -21.77
C ALA A 55 -12.15 -2.54 -20.52
N ALA A 56 -12.29 -1.93 -19.36
CA ALA A 56 -12.07 -2.61 -18.08
C ALA A 56 -12.94 -2.05 -16.97
N CYS A 57 -13.12 -2.84 -15.93
CA CYS A 57 -13.73 -2.44 -14.66
C CYS A 57 -13.26 -3.35 -13.54
N PHE A 58 -13.47 -2.97 -12.28
CA PHE A 58 -13.05 -3.74 -11.12
C PHE A 58 -14.18 -4.67 -10.62
N GLY A 59 -13.78 -5.91 -10.28
CA GLY A 59 -14.67 -6.92 -9.73
C GLY A 59 -15.46 -7.70 -10.80
N GLU A 60 -16.24 -8.67 -10.33
CA GLU A 60 -17.13 -9.45 -11.19
C GLU A 60 -18.44 -8.73 -11.39
N GLY A 61 -19.01 -8.86 -12.60
CA GLY A 61 -20.33 -8.29 -12.94
C GLY A 61 -20.35 -6.77 -13.07
N CYS A 62 -19.20 -6.11 -13.09
CA CYS A 62 -19.10 -4.69 -13.36
C CYS A 62 -19.30 -4.39 -14.87
N THR A 63 -19.60 -3.14 -15.20
CA THR A 63 -19.72 -2.69 -16.58
C THR A 63 -18.39 -2.08 -17.05
N PRO A 64 -17.69 -2.72 -18.03
CA PRO A 64 -16.42 -2.21 -18.51
C PRO A 64 -16.55 -0.84 -19.16
N ALA A 65 -15.67 0.08 -18.79
CA ALA A 65 -15.53 1.38 -19.42
C ALA A 65 -14.28 1.41 -20.33
N PRO A 66 -14.29 2.17 -21.44
CA PRO A 66 -13.13 2.30 -22.29
C PRO A 66 -11.90 2.78 -21.53
N VAL A 67 -10.78 2.09 -21.72
CA VAL A 67 -9.48 2.47 -21.18
C VAL A 67 -8.71 3.22 -22.26
N VAL A 68 -8.22 4.40 -21.91
CA VAL A 68 -7.41 5.22 -22.80
C VAL A 68 -5.94 4.98 -22.51
N LYS A 69 -5.15 4.77 -23.55
CA LYS A 69 -3.71 4.62 -23.43
C LYS A 69 -3.09 5.94 -22.94
N SER A 70 -2.26 5.85 -21.92
CA SER A 70 -1.57 7.02 -21.36
C SER A 70 -0.54 7.59 -22.35
N PRO A 71 -0.11 8.85 -22.17
CA PRO A 71 0.88 9.47 -23.09
C PRO A 71 2.22 8.74 -23.17
N ASP A 72 2.60 8.03 -22.13
CA ASP A 72 3.79 7.17 -22.05
C ASP A 72 3.57 5.77 -22.63
N GLY A 73 2.41 5.52 -23.23
CA GLY A 73 2.11 4.30 -23.96
C GLY A 73 1.58 3.14 -23.12
N ARG A 74 1.22 3.36 -21.85
CA ARG A 74 0.69 2.33 -20.95
C ARG A 74 -0.84 2.30 -20.94
N TRP A 75 -1.40 1.12 -20.77
CA TRP A 75 -2.83 0.91 -20.56
C TRP A 75 -3.12 0.93 -19.06
N LEU A 76 -3.67 2.04 -18.55
CA LEU A 76 -3.92 2.27 -17.13
C LEU A 76 -5.42 2.28 -16.85
N VAL A 77 -5.86 1.37 -15.98
CA VAL A 77 -7.25 1.33 -15.50
C VAL A 77 -7.33 2.19 -14.24
N PRO A 78 -8.01 3.34 -14.30
CA PRO A 78 -8.08 4.24 -13.17
C PRO A 78 -8.86 3.63 -12.01
N GLN A 79 -8.40 3.88 -10.80
CA GLN A 79 -9.13 3.48 -9.62
C GLN A 79 -10.48 4.19 -9.53
N SER A 80 -11.50 3.45 -9.11
CA SER A 80 -12.84 3.99 -8.89
C SER A 80 -13.40 3.56 -7.55
N ALA A 81 -14.22 4.40 -6.93
CA ALA A 81 -14.98 4.00 -5.75
C ALA A 81 -15.84 2.76 -6.05
N PRO A 82 -16.02 1.82 -5.10
CA PRO A 82 -15.61 1.86 -3.70
C PRO A 82 -14.21 1.26 -3.42
N TYR A 83 -13.43 0.95 -4.44
CA TYR A 83 -12.19 0.15 -4.35
C TYR A 83 -10.96 0.94 -3.89
N LEU A 84 -11.12 2.22 -3.59
CA LEU A 84 -10.01 3.13 -3.27
C LEU A 84 -9.43 2.98 -1.86
N ALA A 85 -10.17 2.34 -0.95
CA ALA A 85 -9.75 2.22 0.44
C ALA A 85 -10.21 0.91 1.09
N PRO A 86 -9.42 0.34 2.03
CA PRO A 86 -9.87 -0.75 2.88
C PRO A 86 -11.17 -0.41 3.63
N PRO A 87 -12.02 -1.38 3.96
CA PRO A 87 -11.78 -2.83 3.88
C PRO A 87 -12.09 -3.45 2.50
N VAL A 88 -12.47 -2.66 1.50
CA VAL A 88 -12.76 -3.17 0.18
C VAL A 88 -11.46 -3.52 -0.53
N SER A 89 -11.24 -4.79 -0.80
CA SER A 89 -10.07 -5.27 -1.53
C SER A 89 -10.36 -5.37 -3.01
N VAL A 90 -9.51 -4.77 -3.82
CA VAL A 90 -9.52 -4.98 -5.27
C VAL A 90 -8.78 -6.28 -5.54
N THR A 91 -9.50 -7.33 -5.93
CA THR A 91 -8.94 -8.67 -6.16
C THR A 91 -8.96 -9.09 -7.61
N SER A 92 -9.75 -8.43 -8.44
CA SER A 92 -9.85 -8.75 -9.87
C SER A 92 -10.16 -7.51 -10.71
N VAL A 93 -9.70 -7.53 -11.94
CA VAL A 93 -10.09 -6.62 -13.01
C VAL A 93 -10.75 -7.43 -14.12
N TYR A 94 -11.94 -7.01 -14.52
CA TYR A 94 -12.58 -7.53 -15.70
C TYR A 94 -12.12 -6.73 -16.90
N VAL A 95 -11.58 -7.41 -17.90
CA VAL A 95 -11.09 -6.81 -19.14
C VAL A 95 -11.90 -7.31 -20.32
N ASP A 96 -12.17 -6.41 -21.25
CA ASP A 96 -12.83 -6.67 -22.53
C ASP A 96 -11.92 -6.07 -23.62
N VAL A 97 -11.23 -6.92 -24.33
CA VAL A 97 -10.14 -6.56 -25.24
C VAL A 97 -10.49 -7.01 -26.64
N VAL A 98 -10.30 -6.13 -27.61
CA VAL A 98 -10.36 -6.47 -29.04
C VAL A 98 -8.94 -6.36 -29.60
N ASP A 99 -8.46 -7.41 -30.23
CA ASP A 99 -7.17 -7.42 -30.88
C ASP A 99 -7.19 -6.76 -32.26
N ALA A 100 -6.04 -6.70 -32.91
CA ALA A 100 -5.89 -6.16 -34.27
C ALA A 100 -6.67 -6.94 -35.33
N PHE A 101 -7.01 -8.21 -35.08
CA PHE A 101 -7.75 -9.10 -35.96
C PHE A 101 -9.25 -9.13 -35.66
N ARG A 102 -9.71 -8.27 -34.74
CA ARG A 102 -11.10 -8.17 -34.23
C ARG A 102 -11.55 -9.39 -33.42
N ALA A 103 -10.61 -10.22 -32.95
CA ALA A 103 -10.95 -11.22 -31.96
C ALA A 103 -11.18 -10.52 -30.60
N ARG A 104 -12.19 -10.96 -29.86
CA ARG A 104 -12.57 -10.38 -28.57
C ARG A 104 -12.29 -11.37 -27.46
N VAL A 105 -11.64 -10.88 -26.42
CA VAL A 105 -11.39 -11.61 -25.18
C VAL A 105 -12.00 -10.81 -24.02
N ALA A 106 -12.92 -11.44 -23.30
CA ALA A 106 -13.57 -10.82 -22.16
C ALA A 106 -13.48 -11.76 -20.96
N ARG A 107 -12.76 -11.32 -19.88
CA ARG A 107 -12.58 -12.14 -18.68
C ARG A 107 -12.16 -11.34 -17.46
N ALA A 108 -12.37 -11.91 -16.30
CA ALA A 108 -11.81 -11.42 -15.05
C ALA A 108 -10.37 -11.98 -14.86
N LEU A 109 -9.46 -11.10 -14.46
CA LEU A 109 -8.08 -11.42 -14.17
C LEU A 109 -7.77 -11.05 -12.72
N PRO A 110 -7.00 -11.85 -11.99
CA PRO A 110 -6.61 -11.53 -10.62
C PRO A 110 -5.70 -10.31 -10.59
N ILE A 111 -5.87 -9.49 -9.58
CA ILE A 111 -4.97 -8.37 -9.28
C ILE A 111 -4.17 -8.71 -8.03
N GLU A 112 -2.85 -8.61 -8.13
CA GLU A 112 -1.95 -8.69 -7.00
C GLU A 112 -1.53 -7.29 -6.58
N THR A 113 -1.27 -7.14 -5.29
CA THR A 113 -0.75 -5.90 -4.70
C THR A 113 0.61 -6.16 -4.06
N GLU A 114 1.38 -5.10 -3.93
CA GLU A 114 2.64 -5.11 -3.18
C GLU A 114 2.75 -3.84 -2.35
N SER A 115 3.50 -3.90 -1.24
CA SER A 115 3.77 -2.72 -0.43
C SER A 115 4.59 -1.72 -1.21
N THR A 116 4.30 -0.42 -1.05
CA THR A 116 5.14 0.65 -1.60
C THR A 116 6.48 0.76 -0.88
N GLY A 117 6.60 0.17 0.32
CA GLY A 117 7.76 0.33 1.19
C GLY A 117 7.75 1.63 1.99
N GLU A 118 6.73 2.44 1.85
CA GLU A 118 6.54 3.65 2.67
C GLU A 118 5.91 3.30 4.01
N HIS A 119 6.32 3.99 5.06
CA HIS A 119 5.81 3.84 6.42
C HIS A 119 5.47 5.21 7.02
N PRO A 120 4.39 5.86 6.55
CA PRO A 120 4.05 7.24 6.93
C PRO A 120 3.81 7.43 8.44
N ASP A 121 3.36 6.36 9.12
CA ASP A 121 3.07 6.37 10.56
C ASP A 121 4.12 5.62 11.38
N GLY A 122 5.32 5.44 10.84
CA GLY A 122 6.45 4.81 11.51
C GLY A 122 6.69 3.35 11.10
N PRO A 123 7.88 2.82 11.45
CA PRO A 123 8.38 1.54 10.89
C PRO A 123 7.61 0.30 11.35
N VAL A 124 6.82 0.40 12.41
CA VAL A 124 5.99 -0.71 12.93
C VAL A 124 4.59 -0.72 12.33
N CYS A 125 4.16 0.38 11.70
CA CYS A 125 2.90 0.45 10.97
C CYS A 125 3.11 -0.01 9.53
N GLY A 126 2.08 -0.57 8.93
CA GLY A 126 2.06 -0.83 7.49
C GLY A 126 2.16 0.46 6.68
N GLY A 127 2.01 0.34 5.38
CA GLY A 127 2.02 1.47 4.46
C GLY A 127 1.08 1.25 3.29
N PRO A 128 1.05 2.19 2.36
CA PRO A 128 0.26 2.08 1.14
C PRO A 128 0.67 0.87 0.30
N PHE A 129 -0.28 0.40 -0.49
CA PHE A 129 -0.08 -0.68 -1.45
C PHE A 129 -0.20 -0.13 -2.87
N ARG A 130 0.54 -0.72 -3.80
CA ARG A 130 0.36 -0.49 -5.24
C ARG A 130 -0.05 -1.78 -5.92
N PHE A 131 -0.69 -1.66 -7.06
CA PHE A 131 -1.05 -2.79 -7.88
C PHE A 131 0.16 -3.27 -8.69
N LYS A 132 0.33 -4.58 -8.79
CA LYS A 132 1.25 -5.16 -9.76
C LYS A 132 0.62 -5.11 -11.15
N PRO A 133 1.43 -5.02 -12.24
CA PRO A 133 0.92 -5.10 -13.59
C PRO A 133 0.15 -6.39 -13.84
N VAL A 134 -1.00 -6.30 -14.52
CA VAL A 134 -1.84 -7.44 -14.88
C VAL A 134 -1.54 -7.84 -16.32
N HIS A 135 -1.04 -9.06 -16.52
CA HIS A 135 -0.76 -9.59 -17.82
C HIS A 135 -2.03 -10.16 -18.47
N VAL A 136 -2.37 -9.59 -19.61
CA VAL A 136 -3.52 -10.02 -20.43
C VAL A 136 -2.98 -10.91 -21.52
N PRO A 137 -3.35 -12.21 -21.53
CA PRO A 137 -2.86 -13.19 -22.50
C PRO A 137 -3.43 -13.01 -23.89
#